data_ead129623b06a549c70b0ea24d3d8988
#
_entry.id   ead129623b06a549c70b0ea24d3d8988
#
_cell.length_a   1.000
_cell.length_b   1.000
_cell.length_c   1.000
_cell.angle_alpha   90.00
_cell.angle_beta   90.00
_cell.angle_gamma   90.00
#
_symmetry.space_group_name_H-M   'P 1'
#
loop_
_entity.id
_entity.type
_entity.pdbx_description
1 polymer ?
#
loop_
_entity_poly.entity_id
_entity_poly.type
_entity_poly.pdbx_seq_one_letter_code
_entity_poly.pdbx_strand_id
1 'polypeptide(L)'
;MAKNNKQTAGQGGNSTKKATKKKKKVKVSHIVKPENMTLEEWQIKLRKQVTDIEHFDISCVDDALCPGEYIVRNPEKNNEYKVVYRGANSEWNYCSCMDFKTSRLGTCKHIEAVKKWFGGKRGVHVHRELPPYTSVYLSYRDERCVKIRIGSDNKEAYEQLAKDYFDKNHVLKKSAYARIGSFLKQARQISDTFRCYKDAIDFIIDIREKAKRKKIVKTYDDEKLDNLLKVNLYPYQKEGIRFAAKAGKAIIADEMGLGKTIQAIGTTELLRKEGLIGSVLILCPTSLKYQWRSEIKKFTDAEVFVIEGSHLKRKEAYNRPEPYKIISYNSAANDIKILGSLQTDMLIMDEVQRLKNWNTQISRAARKIESDYSVILSGTPLENKLDELYSIVEFVDNFRLAPYYLFKDKHIITDETGKVLGYKNLNDIGKKLSDILIRRRKKDVKLQMPERSDKNLFIPMTNEQMEMH
;
A
#
# COMPACT_ATOMS: atom_id res chain seq x y z
N MET A 1 23.23 67.44 -59.76
CA MET A 1 22.70 67.05 -61.08
C MET A 1 21.83 65.84 -60.84
N ALA A 2 20.56 65.98 -60.84
CA ALA A 2 19.61 65.56 -61.85
C ALA A 2 19.19 64.10 -61.74
N LYS A 3 17.95 63.93 -61.22
CA LYS A 3 16.76 63.34 -61.90
C LYS A 3 16.85 61.82 -62.17
N ASN A 4 15.87 60.99 -61.96
CA ASN A 4 14.40 61.07 -62.16
C ASN A 4 13.69 59.84 -61.59
N ASN A 5 12.50 60.09 -61.12
CA ASN A 5 11.31 59.25 -60.99
C ASN A 5 11.18 57.97 -61.81
N LYS A 6 10.58 56.92 -61.23
CA LYS A 6 9.28 56.39 -61.73
C LYS A 6 8.61 55.47 -60.67
N GLN A 7 7.38 55.76 -60.39
CA GLN A 7 6.35 55.02 -59.71
C GLN A 7 5.96 53.76 -60.50
N THR A 8 5.70 52.62 -59.83
CA THR A 8 4.60 51.74 -60.25
C THR A 8 4.00 51.07 -59.01
N ALA A 9 2.68 51.19 -58.92
CA ALA A 9 1.82 50.62 -57.92
C ALA A 9 1.66 49.14 -58.15
N GLY A 10 1.58 48.31 -57.03
CA GLY A 10 1.26 46.94 -57.07
C GLY A 10 0.59 46.51 -55.75
N GLN A 11 -0.64 46.19 -55.85
CA GLN A 11 -1.71 45.92 -54.91
C GLN A 11 -1.33 45.05 -53.71
N GLY A 12 -1.97 45.39 -52.58
CA GLY A 12 -1.89 44.67 -51.31
C GLY A 12 -2.53 43.31 -51.29
N GLY A 13 -1.87 42.43 -50.62
CA GLY A 13 -2.38 41.15 -50.16
C GLY A 13 -2.26 41.07 -48.63
N ASN A 14 -3.30 41.52 -47.95
CA ASN A 14 -3.40 41.46 -46.50
C ASN A 14 -3.70 40.01 -46.07
N SER A 15 -2.68 39.20 -45.87
CA SER A 15 -2.84 37.88 -45.25
C SER A 15 -2.89 38.03 -43.74
N THR A 16 -4.10 38.22 -43.21
CA THR A 16 -4.39 38.11 -41.79
C THR A 16 -4.07 36.68 -41.31
N LYS A 17 -2.88 36.49 -40.70
CA LYS A 17 -2.56 35.31 -39.90
C LYS A 17 -3.52 35.29 -38.71
N LYS A 18 -4.58 34.45 -38.78
CA LYS A 18 -5.42 34.10 -37.65
C LYS A 18 -4.51 33.38 -36.62
N ALA A 19 -4.11 34.15 -35.60
CA ALA A 19 -3.50 33.58 -34.41
C ALA A 19 -4.55 32.69 -33.72
N THR A 20 -4.43 31.39 -33.90
CA THR A 20 -5.20 30.39 -33.13
C THR A 20 -4.86 30.58 -31.65
N LYS A 21 -5.73 31.27 -30.92
CA LYS A 21 -5.68 31.36 -29.45
C LYS A 21 -5.66 29.92 -28.91
N LYS A 22 -4.50 29.41 -28.44
CA LYS A 22 -4.40 28.17 -27.67
C LYS A 22 -5.37 28.32 -26.50
N LYS A 23 -6.48 27.60 -26.52
CA LYS A 23 -7.40 27.49 -25.37
C LYS A 23 -6.58 27.13 -24.15
N LYS A 24 -6.49 28.02 -23.15
CA LYS A 24 -5.87 27.72 -21.86
C LYS A 24 -6.57 26.49 -21.30
N LYS A 25 -5.85 25.40 -21.13
CA LYS A 25 -6.38 24.18 -20.47
C LYS A 25 -6.84 24.59 -19.08
N VAL A 26 -8.14 24.50 -18.81
CA VAL A 26 -8.72 24.77 -17.49
C VAL A 26 -8.22 23.69 -16.53
N LYS A 27 -7.43 24.10 -15.54
CA LYS A 27 -7.00 23.21 -14.46
C LYS A 27 -8.18 22.96 -13.52
N VAL A 28 -8.39 21.69 -13.14
CA VAL A 28 -9.38 21.33 -12.11
C VAL A 28 -8.76 21.44 -10.73
N SER A 29 -9.58 21.82 -9.74
CA SER A 29 -9.18 21.81 -8.33
C SER A 29 -8.84 20.38 -7.86
N HIS A 30 -7.85 20.25 -6.98
CA HIS A 30 -7.55 18.98 -6.29
C HIS A 30 -8.33 18.82 -4.97
N ILE A 31 -9.02 19.86 -4.52
CA ILE A 31 -9.78 19.90 -3.26
C ILE A 31 -11.26 19.59 -3.51
N VAL A 32 -11.85 20.25 -4.50
CA VAL A 32 -13.29 20.19 -4.79
C VAL A 32 -13.52 19.59 -6.18
N LYS A 33 -14.36 18.56 -6.24
CA LYS A 33 -14.76 17.91 -7.49
C LYS A 33 -15.69 18.85 -8.27
N PRO A 34 -15.44 19.11 -9.57
CA PRO A 34 -16.38 19.84 -10.41
C PRO A 34 -17.73 19.10 -10.53
N GLU A 35 -18.84 19.83 -10.53
CA GLU A 35 -20.19 19.25 -10.61
C GLU A 35 -20.43 18.45 -11.89
N ASN A 36 -19.86 18.91 -13.01
CA ASN A 36 -20.03 18.32 -14.34
C ASN A 36 -19.10 17.12 -14.60
N MET A 37 -18.50 16.52 -13.57
CA MET A 37 -17.61 15.37 -13.69
C MET A 37 -17.98 14.27 -12.71
N THR A 38 -17.84 13.01 -13.14
CA THR A 38 -17.82 11.89 -12.22
C THR A 38 -16.55 11.93 -11.35
N LEU A 39 -16.59 11.23 -10.23
CA LEU A 39 -15.43 11.15 -9.32
C LEU A 39 -14.20 10.55 -10.03
N GLU A 40 -14.40 9.54 -10.85
CA GLU A 40 -13.34 8.87 -11.61
C GLU A 40 -12.74 9.78 -12.68
N GLU A 41 -13.59 10.47 -13.47
CA GLU A 41 -13.14 11.42 -14.48
C GLU A 41 -12.31 12.53 -13.88
N TRP A 42 -12.73 13.07 -12.74
CA TRP A 42 -11.97 14.07 -12.00
C TRP A 42 -10.59 13.53 -11.59
N GLN A 43 -10.54 12.32 -11.01
CA GLN A 43 -9.29 11.68 -10.59
C GLN A 43 -8.35 11.40 -11.77
N ILE A 44 -8.88 10.98 -12.92
CA ILE A 44 -8.09 10.78 -14.15
C ILE A 44 -7.55 12.14 -14.64
N LYS A 45 -8.37 13.19 -14.59
CA LYS A 45 -7.97 14.53 -15.02
C LYS A 45 -6.86 15.13 -14.13
N LEU A 46 -6.91 14.87 -12.82
CA LEU A 46 -5.84 15.24 -11.89
C LEU A 46 -4.50 14.57 -12.28
N ARG A 47 -4.52 13.27 -12.62
CA ARG A 47 -3.31 12.55 -13.06
C ARG A 47 -2.75 13.09 -14.38
N LYS A 48 -3.62 13.49 -15.30
CA LYS A 48 -3.22 14.20 -16.54
C LYS A 48 -2.57 15.53 -16.23
N GLN A 49 -3.09 16.30 -15.28
CA GLN A 49 -2.49 17.58 -14.89
C GLN A 49 -1.08 17.43 -14.31
N VAL A 50 -0.82 16.35 -13.59
CA VAL A 50 0.54 16.07 -13.06
C VAL A 50 1.55 15.95 -14.20
N THR A 51 1.18 15.39 -15.35
CA THR A 51 2.08 15.28 -16.51
C THR A 51 2.39 16.62 -17.18
N ASP A 52 1.66 17.68 -16.85
CA ASP A 52 1.96 19.05 -17.31
C ASP A 52 2.91 19.78 -16.35
N ILE A 53 3.14 19.24 -15.15
CA ILE A 53 3.96 19.82 -14.07
C ILE A 53 5.26 19.02 -13.86
N GLU A 54 5.14 17.68 -13.72
CA GLU A 54 6.30 16.80 -13.52
C GLU A 54 6.92 16.41 -14.86
N HIS A 55 8.26 16.40 -14.91
CA HIS A 55 9.01 15.89 -16.05
C HIS A 55 9.19 14.38 -15.94
N PHE A 56 8.98 13.67 -17.05
CA PHE A 56 9.18 12.22 -17.15
C PHE A 56 10.06 11.88 -18.35
N ASP A 57 11.16 11.20 -18.09
CA ASP A 57 11.96 10.58 -19.13
C ASP A 57 11.31 9.24 -19.51
N ILE A 58 11.03 9.07 -20.81
CA ILE A 58 10.35 7.89 -21.32
C ILE A 58 11.25 7.22 -22.35
N SER A 59 11.65 5.98 -22.07
CA SER A 59 12.40 5.12 -22.98
C SER A 59 11.57 3.89 -23.35
N CYS A 60 11.63 3.48 -24.63
CA CYS A 60 11.04 2.23 -25.10
C CYS A 60 12.01 1.08 -24.78
N VAL A 61 11.49 -0.03 -24.30
CA VAL A 61 12.29 -1.23 -24.01
C VAL A 61 12.46 -2.06 -25.28
N ASP A 62 11.40 -2.10 -26.10
CA ASP A 62 11.37 -2.79 -27.38
C ASP A 62 11.33 -1.76 -28.51
N ASP A 63 11.89 -2.06 -29.67
CA ASP A 63 11.83 -1.17 -30.85
C ASP A 63 10.40 -0.99 -31.39
N ALA A 64 9.45 -1.77 -30.92
CA ALA A 64 8.03 -1.66 -31.25
C ALA A 64 7.37 -0.48 -30.53
N LEU A 65 6.98 0.54 -31.28
CA LEU A 65 6.43 1.77 -30.72
C LEU A 65 5.06 1.63 -30.05
N CYS A 66 4.21 0.70 -30.50
CA CYS A 66 2.92 0.39 -29.85
C CYS A 66 2.26 -0.84 -30.51
N PRO A 67 1.78 -1.83 -29.73
CA PRO A 67 1.88 -1.95 -28.27
C PRO A 67 3.32 -2.20 -27.82
N GLY A 68 3.74 -1.60 -26.71
CA GLY A 68 5.11 -1.70 -26.24
C GLY A 68 5.27 -1.58 -24.73
N GLU A 69 6.49 -1.91 -24.28
CA GLU A 69 6.93 -1.74 -22.92
C GLU A 69 7.81 -0.48 -22.82
N TYR A 70 7.57 0.31 -21.78
CA TYR A 70 8.25 1.59 -21.56
C TYR A 70 8.77 1.66 -20.13
N ILE A 71 9.95 2.28 -19.98
CA ILE A 71 10.46 2.71 -18.69
C ILE A 71 10.16 4.19 -18.55
N VAL A 72 9.43 4.54 -17.51
CA VAL A 72 9.08 5.93 -17.18
C VAL A 72 9.81 6.32 -15.91
N ARG A 73 10.75 7.24 -16.03
CA ARG A 73 11.60 7.73 -14.95
C ARG A 73 11.25 9.17 -14.58
N ASN A 74 11.16 9.45 -13.29
CA ASN A 74 11.14 10.81 -12.78
C ASN A 74 12.55 11.15 -12.29
N PRO A 75 13.32 12.02 -12.99
CA PRO A 75 14.72 12.30 -12.66
C PRO A 75 14.87 13.02 -11.31
N GLU A 76 13.90 13.86 -10.92
CA GLU A 76 13.95 14.58 -9.64
C GLU A 76 13.77 13.65 -8.44
N LYS A 77 12.95 12.61 -8.58
CA LYS A 77 12.63 11.65 -7.51
C LYS A 77 13.43 10.37 -7.58
N ASN A 78 14.23 10.19 -8.65
CA ASN A 78 15.01 8.99 -8.94
C ASN A 78 14.19 7.68 -8.85
N ASN A 79 12.92 7.73 -9.27
CA ASN A 79 12.02 6.59 -9.29
C ASN A 79 11.77 6.17 -10.74
N GLU A 80 11.76 4.87 -10.98
CA GLU A 80 11.56 4.25 -12.29
C GLU A 80 10.39 3.28 -12.25
N TYR A 81 9.56 3.29 -13.29
CA TYR A 81 8.39 2.45 -13.38
C TYR A 81 8.24 1.83 -14.78
N LYS A 82 7.93 0.53 -14.79
CA LYS A 82 7.59 -0.18 -16.02
C LYS A 82 6.14 0.12 -16.41
N VAL A 83 5.94 0.56 -17.66
CA VAL A 83 4.61 0.81 -18.23
C VAL A 83 4.44 -0.09 -19.46
N VAL A 84 3.36 -0.85 -19.52
CA VAL A 84 2.91 -1.53 -20.73
C VAL A 84 1.77 -0.71 -21.33
N TYR A 85 2.01 -0.15 -22.51
CA TYR A 85 1.04 0.71 -23.18
C TYR A 85 0.51 0.05 -24.46
N ARG A 86 -0.79 -0.09 -24.56
CA ARG A 86 -1.51 -0.76 -25.65
C ARG A 86 -2.54 0.12 -26.33
N GLY A 87 -2.43 1.43 -26.10
CA GLY A 87 -3.32 2.43 -26.68
C GLY A 87 -4.11 3.22 -25.65
N ALA A 88 -4.63 4.39 -26.06
CA ALA A 88 -5.25 5.37 -25.17
C ALA A 88 -6.44 4.82 -24.38
N ASN A 89 -7.23 3.94 -25.00
CA ASN A 89 -8.46 3.39 -24.45
C ASN A 89 -8.36 1.87 -24.16
N SER A 90 -7.14 1.32 -24.16
CA SER A 90 -6.95 -0.10 -23.90
C SER A 90 -7.12 -0.38 -22.40
N GLU A 91 -7.95 -1.35 -22.07
CA GLU A 91 -8.08 -1.87 -20.72
C GLU A 91 -6.89 -2.70 -20.25
N TRP A 92 -5.99 -3.04 -21.17
CA TRP A 92 -4.79 -3.83 -20.95
C TRP A 92 -3.53 -3.01 -20.71
N ASN A 93 -3.68 -1.71 -20.52
CA ASN A 93 -2.59 -0.86 -20.06
C ASN A 93 -2.21 -1.24 -18.62
N TYR A 94 -0.91 -1.24 -18.33
CA TYR A 94 -0.38 -1.60 -17.01
C TYR A 94 0.73 -0.64 -16.59
N CYS A 95 0.85 -0.39 -15.31
CA CYS A 95 1.99 0.29 -14.70
C CYS A 95 2.37 -0.40 -13.38
N SER A 96 3.68 -0.53 -13.13
CA SER A 96 4.18 -1.11 -11.88
C SER A 96 3.99 -0.23 -10.64
N CYS A 97 3.59 1.05 -10.80
CA CYS A 97 3.44 1.99 -9.69
C CYS A 97 2.24 1.67 -8.79
N MET A 98 2.34 2.05 -7.51
CA MET A 98 1.26 1.84 -6.54
C MET A 98 -0.01 2.59 -6.90
N ASP A 99 0.07 3.82 -7.47
CA ASP A 99 -1.12 4.56 -7.89
C ASP A 99 -1.97 3.78 -8.91
N PHE A 100 -1.33 3.12 -9.90
CA PHE A 100 -2.05 2.25 -10.83
C PHE A 100 -2.71 1.07 -10.12
N LYS A 101 -1.96 0.40 -9.25
CA LYS A 101 -2.41 -0.82 -8.57
C LYS A 101 -3.54 -0.54 -7.57
N THR A 102 -3.50 0.60 -6.87
CA THR A 102 -4.45 0.90 -5.79
C THR A 102 -5.60 1.80 -6.21
N SER A 103 -5.49 2.60 -7.27
CA SER A 103 -6.51 3.60 -7.63
C SER A 103 -7.76 3.04 -8.32
N ARG A 104 -7.69 1.84 -8.89
CA ARG A 104 -8.78 1.21 -9.69
C ARG A 104 -9.20 1.98 -10.94
N LEU A 105 -8.47 3.01 -11.34
CA LEU A 105 -8.80 3.87 -12.49
C LEU A 105 -8.37 3.29 -13.84
N GLY A 106 -7.61 2.20 -13.86
CA GLY A 106 -7.01 1.66 -15.08
C GLY A 106 -5.96 2.58 -15.72
N THR A 107 -5.60 3.68 -15.05
CA THR A 107 -4.56 4.62 -15.46
C THR A 107 -3.85 5.24 -14.25
N CYS A 108 -2.72 5.87 -14.50
CA CYS A 108 -1.93 6.63 -13.53
C CYS A 108 -1.14 7.72 -14.25
N LYS A 109 -0.49 8.61 -13.51
CA LYS A 109 0.33 9.69 -14.11
C LYS A 109 1.39 9.17 -15.10
N HIS A 110 1.96 7.98 -14.90
CA HIS A 110 2.98 7.41 -15.79
C HIS A 110 2.36 6.93 -17.10
N ILE A 111 1.19 6.26 -17.08
CA ILE A 111 0.44 5.92 -18.30
C ILE A 111 0.00 7.18 -19.03
N GLU A 112 -0.49 8.21 -18.31
CA GLU A 112 -0.89 9.47 -18.93
C GLU A 112 0.33 10.22 -19.51
N ALA A 113 1.53 10.08 -18.91
CA ALA A 113 2.77 10.62 -19.49
C ALA A 113 3.13 9.91 -20.81
N VAL A 114 3.02 8.59 -20.88
CA VAL A 114 3.24 7.83 -22.12
C VAL A 114 2.20 8.21 -23.18
N LYS A 115 0.91 8.34 -22.83
CA LYS A 115 -0.13 8.83 -23.74
C LYS A 115 0.21 10.22 -24.33
N LYS A 116 0.68 11.14 -23.49
CA LYS A 116 1.08 12.49 -23.89
C LYS A 116 2.31 12.43 -24.82
N TRP A 117 3.30 11.59 -24.51
CA TRP A 117 4.48 11.40 -25.30
C TRP A 117 4.15 10.90 -26.71
N PHE A 118 3.20 9.95 -26.86
CA PHE A 118 2.69 9.50 -28.14
C PHE A 118 1.92 10.59 -28.90
N GLY A 119 1.10 11.39 -28.20
CA GLY A 119 0.32 12.48 -28.83
C GLY A 119 1.17 13.58 -29.47
N GLY A 120 2.45 13.67 -29.09
CA GLY A 120 3.44 14.58 -29.69
C GLY A 120 4.17 14.00 -30.92
N LYS A 121 4.05 12.70 -31.21
CA LYS A 121 4.73 12.03 -32.32
C LYS A 121 3.79 11.85 -33.50
N ARG A 122 4.11 12.49 -34.65
CA ARG A 122 3.38 12.29 -35.90
C ARG A 122 3.78 10.93 -36.51
N GLY A 123 2.80 10.18 -37.06
CA GLY A 123 3.05 8.96 -37.83
C GLY A 123 3.16 7.67 -37.00
N VAL A 124 2.93 7.70 -35.70
CA VAL A 124 2.89 6.48 -34.89
C VAL A 124 1.51 5.84 -35.03
N HIS A 125 1.45 4.73 -35.76
CA HIS A 125 0.25 3.91 -35.84
C HIS A 125 0.16 3.03 -34.58
N VAL A 126 -0.91 3.20 -33.80
CA VAL A 126 -1.21 2.36 -32.66
C VAL A 126 -1.89 1.08 -33.16
N HIS A 127 -1.13 0.00 -33.28
CA HIS A 127 -1.73 -1.32 -33.51
C HIS A 127 -2.54 -1.71 -32.28
N ARG A 128 -3.84 -2.00 -32.47
CA ARG A 128 -4.77 -2.38 -31.40
C ARG A 128 -4.79 -3.87 -31.10
N GLU A 129 -3.93 -4.62 -31.74
CA GLU A 129 -3.92 -6.07 -31.59
C GLU A 129 -3.39 -6.48 -30.22
N LEU A 130 -4.17 -7.32 -29.56
CA LEU A 130 -3.73 -7.95 -28.33
C LEU A 130 -2.64 -8.98 -28.64
N PRO A 131 -1.68 -9.19 -27.72
CA PRO A 131 -0.69 -10.24 -27.91
C PRO A 131 -1.33 -11.58 -28.17
N PRO A 132 -0.80 -12.38 -29.12
CA PRO A 132 -1.39 -13.67 -29.51
C PRO A 132 -1.26 -14.72 -28.38
N TYR A 133 -0.29 -14.59 -27.49
CA TYR A 133 -0.07 -15.54 -26.39
C TYR A 133 -1.13 -15.45 -25.29
N THR A 134 -1.37 -16.57 -24.62
CA THR A 134 -2.21 -16.63 -23.40
C THR A 134 -1.44 -16.21 -22.17
N SER A 135 -2.11 -15.51 -21.22
CA SER A 135 -1.47 -15.04 -20.01
C SER A 135 -2.37 -15.07 -18.78
N VAL A 136 -1.76 -15.35 -17.61
CA VAL A 136 -2.36 -15.20 -16.28
C VAL A 136 -1.81 -13.92 -15.66
N TYR A 137 -2.71 -13.07 -15.16
CA TYR A 137 -2.38 -11.75 -14.63
C TYR A 137 -3.24 -11.40 -13.41
N LEU A 138 -2.78 -10.42 -12.61
CA LEU A 138 -3.55 -9.86 -11.50
C LEU A 138 -4.33 -8.64 -11.99
N SER A 139 -5.65 -8.68 -11.84
CA SER A 139 -6.53 -7.54 -12.12
C SER A 139 -6.61 -6.63 -10.89
N TYR A 140 -6.52 -5.30 -11.13
CA TYR A 140 -6.58 -4.26 -10.09
C TYR A 140 -7.81 -3.35 -10.24
N ARG A 141 -8.75 -3.68 -11.13
CA ARG A 141 -9.88 -2.77 -11.43
C ARG A 141 -10.91 -2.71 -10.32
N ASP A 142 -11.27 -3.85 -9.75
CA ASP A 142 -12.24 -3.94 -8.66
C ASP A 142 -11.54 -4.46 -7.38
N GLU A 143 -11.97 -5.61 -6.89
CA GLU A 143 -11.18 -6.38 -5.94
C GLU A 143 -10.10 -7.14 -6.69
N ARG A 144 -8.88 -7.17 -6.13
CA ARG A 144 -7.78 -7.93 -6.73
C ARG A 144 -8.17 -9.38 -6.98
N CYS A 145 -8.07 -9.81 -8.20
CA CYS A 145 -8.34 -11.19 -8.58
C CYS A 145 -7.41 -11.65 -9.71
N VAL A 146 -7.04 -12.93 -9.66
CA VAL A 146 -6.26 -13.54 -10.72
C VAL A 146 -7.17 -13.85 -11.89
N LYS A 147 -6.78 -13.37 -13.08
CA LYS A 147 -7.51 -13.59 -14.32
C LYS A 147 -6.63 -14.26 -15.38
N ILE A 148 -7.28 -14.96 -16.32
CA ILE A 148 -6.64 -15.43 -17.52
C ILE A 148 -7.11 -14.60 -18.72
N ARG A 149 -6.18 -14.26 -19.61
CA ARG A 149 -6.46 -13.74 -20.94
C ARG A 149 -6.02 -14.78 -21.94
N ILE A 150 -6.96 -15.35 -22.68
CA ILE A 150 -6.70 -16.33 -23.73
C ILE A 150 -6.37 -15.56 -25.01
N GLY A 151 -5.21 -15.84 -25.58
CA GLY A 151 -4.76 -15.29 -26.86
C GLY A 151 -5.33 -16.06 -28.04
N SER A 152 -4.93 -15.66 -29.27
CA SER A 152 -5.29 -16.36 -30.52
C SER A 152 -4.57 -17.70 -30.66
N ASP A 153 -3.34 -17.79 -30.12
CA ASP A 153 -2.50 -18.97 -30.24
C ASP A 153 -3.02 -20.09 -29.33
N ASN A 154 -3.25 -21.28 -29.93
CA ASN A 154 -3.76 -22.47 -29.26
C ASN A 154 -5.04 -22.20 -28.42
N LYS A 155 -5.90 -21.33 -28.91
CA LYS A 155 -7.08 -20.82 -28.21
C LYS A 155 -7.95 -21.93 -27.64
N GLU A 156 -8.33 -22.92 -28.45
CA GLU A 156 -9.21 -24.00 -28.02
C GLU A 156 -8.62 -24.86 -26.90
N ALA A 157 -7.31 -25.16 -26.95
CA ALA A 157 -6.61 -25.92 -25.92
C ALA A 157 -6.59 -25.14 -24.58
N TYR A 158 -6.35 -23.82 -24.64
CA TYR A 158 -6.38 -23.00 -23.45
C TYR A 158 -7.79 -22.78 -22.90
N GLU A 159 -8.81 -22.65 -23.75
CA GLU A 159 -10.21 -22.58 -23.31
C GLU A 159 -10.63 -23.85 -22.58
N GLN A 160 -10.24 -25.02 -23.11
CA GLN A 160 -10.54 -26.29 -22.47
C GLN A 160 -9.83 -26.43 -21.12
N LEU A 161 -8.54 -26.14 -21.06
CA LEU A 161 -7.76 -26.19 -19.81
C LEU A 161 -8.29 -25.19 -18.78
N ALA A 162 -8.70 -24.00 -19.18
CA ALA A 162 -9.18 -22.95 -18.30
C ALA A 162 -10.53 -23.27 -17.62
N LYS A 163 -11.41 -24.07 -18.24
CA LYS A 163 -12.76 -24.38 -17.71
C LYS A 163 -12.74 -24.92 -16.29
N ASP A 164 -11.73 -25.72 -15.91
CA ASP A 164 -11.64 -26.32 -14.58
C ASP A 164 -11.12 -25.36 -13.53
N TYR A 165 -10.38 -24.33 -13.94
CA TYR A 165 -9.67 -23.41 -13.02
C TYR A 165 -10.29 -22.02 -12.95
N PHE A 166 -10.86 -21.52 -14.05
CA PHE A 166 -11.41 -20.17 -14.14
C PHE A 166 -12.93 -20.21 -14.33
N ASP A 167 -13.61 -19.15 -13.91
CA ASP A 167 -15.04 -18.98 -14.11
C ASP A 167 -15.36 -18.34 -15.48
N LYS A 168 -16.64 -18.10 -15.76
CA LYS A 168 -17.14 -17.46 -16.99
C LYS A 168 -16.62 -16.03 -17.22
N ASN A 169 -16.14 -15.37 -16.16
CA ASN A 169 -15.54 -14.04 -16.21
C ASN A 169 -14.01 -14.12 -16.29
N HIS A 170 -13.47 -15.29 -16.58
CA HIS A 170 -12.02 -15.55 -16.60
C HIS A 170 -11.31 -15.33 -15.27
N VAL A 171 -12.03 -15.34 -14.13
CA VAL A 171 -11.47 -15.19 -12.78
C VAL A 171 -11.12 -16.56 -12.20
N LEU A 172 -9.95 -16.69 -11.58
CA LEU A 172 -9.51 -17.90 -10.91
C LEU A 172 -10.48 -18.29 -9.78
N LYS A 173 -11.05 -19.50 -9.86
CA LYS A 173 -11.99 -20.01 -8.85
C LYS A 173 -11.29 -20.16 -7.50
N LYS A 174 -12.00 -19.89 -6.39
CA LYS A 174 -11.45 -20.05 -5.03
C LYS A 174 -10.90 -21.45 -4.75
N SER A 175 -11.56 -22.49 -5.26
CA SER A 175 -11.11 -23.89 -5.15
C SER A 175 -9.85 -24.20 -5.96
N ALA A 176 -9.53 -23.39 -6.97
CA ALA A 176 -8.40 -23.63 -7.87
C ALA A 176 -7.07 -23.06 -7.36
N TYR A 177 -7.08 -22.15 -6.36
CA TYR A 177 -5.83 -21.58 -5.82
C TYR A 177 -4.84 -22.64 -5.33
N ALA A 178 -5.32 -23.72 -4.72
CA ALA A 178 -4.46 -24.82 -4.28
C ALA A 178 -3.83 -25.61 -5.46
N ARG A 179 -4.55 -25.71 -6.59
CA ARG A 179 -4.20 -26.53 -7.75
C ARG A 179 -3.60 -25.76 -8.91
N ILE A 180 -3.44 -24.45 -8.79
CA ILE A 180 -2.99 -23.56 -9.89
C ILE A 180 -1.63 -23.97 -10.44
N GLY A 181 -0.76 -24.57 -9.63
CA GLY A 181 0.54 -25.09 -10.08
C GLY A 181 0.41 -26.13 -11.19
N SER A 182 -0.59 -27.02 -11.11
CA SER A 182 -0.89 -28.00 -12.17
C SER A 182 -1.34 -27.31 -13.45
N PHE A 183 -2.21 -26.30 -13.34
CA PHE A 183 -2.60 -25.46 -14.47
C PHE A 183 -1.40 -24.81 -15.15
N LEU A 184 -0.52 -24.14 -14.38
CA LEU A 184 0.65 -23.45 -14.93
C LEU A 184 1.60 -24.41 -15.64
N LYS A 185 1.76 -25.62 -15.12
CA LYS A 185 2.58 -26.69 -15.75
C LYS A 185 1.97 -27.11 -17.11
N GLN A 186 0.67 -27.42 -17.14
CA GLN A 186 -0.03 -27.83 -18.35
C GLN A 186 -0.09 -26.69 -19.39
N ALA A 187 -0.33 -25.46 -18.94
CA ALA A 187 -0.36 -24.29 -19.83
C ALA A 187 0.98 -24.04 -20.55
N ARG A 188 2.11 -24.29 -19.87
CA ARG A 188 3.45 -24.22 -20.49
C ARG A 188 3.72 -25.36 -21.46
N GLN A 189 3.08 -26.52 -21.30
CA GLN A 189 3.17 -27.64 -22.25
C GLN A 189 2.42 -27.35 -23.55
N ILE A 190 1.36 -26.51 -23.50
CA ILE A 190 0.62 -26.11 -24.73
C ILE A 190 1.48 -25.17 -25.57
N SER A 191 2.16 -24.18 -24.95
CA SER A 191 3.03 -23.25 -25.68
C SER A 191 4.06 -22.59 -24.76
N ASP A 192 5.28 -22.42 -25.23
CA ASP A 192 6.38 -21.71 -24.57
C ASP A 192 6.11 -20.19 -24.46
N THR A 193 5.19 -19.67 -25.28
CA THR A 193 4.78 -18.26 -25.25
C THR A 193 3.84 -17.94 -24.10
N PHE A 194 3.31 -18.95 -23.38
CA PHE A 194 2.45 -18.76 -22.20
C PHE A 194 3.16 -17.95 -21.12
N ARG A 195 2.47 -16.97 -20.56
CA ARG A 195 3.01 -16.09 -19.50
C ARG A 195 2.16 -16.11 -18.25
N CYS A 196 2.82 -16.16 -17.09
CA CYS A 196 2.20 -15.87 -15.81
C CYS A 196 2.98 -14.72 -15.18
N TYR A 197 2.30 -13.60 -14.92
CA TYR A 197 2.95 -12.41 -14.40
C TYR A 197 3.25 -12.55 -12.92
N LYS A 198 4.39 -11.97 -12.49
CA LYS A 198 4.92 -12.10 -11.14
C LYS A 198 3.93 -11.70 -10.06
N ASP A 199 3.21 -10.59 -10.23
CA ASP A 199 2.22 -10.09 -9.28
C ASP A 199 1.03 -11.05 -9.09
N ALA A 200 0.64 -11.80 -10.13
CA ALA A 200 -0.37 -12.85 -10.00
C ALA A 200 0.17 -14.04 -9.20
N ILE A 201 1.44 -14.42 -9.42
CA ILE A 201 2.09 -15.49 -8.65
C ILE A 201 2.20 -15.09 -7.18
N ASP A 202 2.70 -13.89 -6.89
CA ASP A 202 2.87 -13.37 -5.54
C ASP A 202 1.52 -13.35 -4.79
N PHE A 203 0.44 -12.93 -5.46
CA PHE A 203 -0.91 -12.95 -4.88
C PHE A 203 -1.44 -14.35 -4.60
N ILE A 204 -1.17 -15.32 -5.48
CA ILE A 204 -1.54 -16.73 -5.27
C ILE A 204 -0.79 -17.31 -4.07
N ILE A 205 0.50 -17.02 -3.95
CA ILE A 205 1.33 -17.45 -2.84
C ILE A 205 0.78 -16.89 -1.52
N ASP A 206 0.46 -15.59 -1.47
CA ASP A 206 -0.10 -14.94 -0.27
C ASP A 206 -1.40 -15.62 0.20
N ILE A 207 -2.32 -15.93 -0.72
CA ILE A 207 -3.57 -16.66 -0.40
C ILE A 207 -3.28 -18.05 0.17
N ARG A 208 -2.33 -18.77 -0.41
CA ARG A 208 -1.94 -20.12 0.05
C ARG A 208 -1.29 -20.09 1.43
N GLU A 209 -0.37 -19.16 1.64
CA GLU A 209 0.28 -18.95 2.95
C GLU A 209 -0.75 -18.54 4.01
N LYS A 210 -1.71 -17.69 3.69
CA LYS A 210 -2.82 -17.36 4.59
C LYS A 210 -3.66 -18.58 4.97
N ALA A 211 -3.90 -19.50 4.03
CA ALA A 211 -4.60 -20.74 4.31
C ALA A 211 -3.75 -21.70 5.19
N LYS A 212 -2.44 -21.76 4.98
CA LYS A 212 -1.50 -22.53 5.80
C LYS A 212 -1.45 -21.99 7.23
N ARG A 213 -1.29 -20.70 7.42
CA ARG A 213 -1.31 -20.03 8.74
C ARG A 213 -2.59 -20.35 9.52
N LYS A 214 -3.75 -20.30 8.86
CA LYS A 214 -5.03 -20.66 9.50
C LYS A 214 -5.03 -22.09 10.05
N LYS A 215 -4.41 -23.06 9.36
CA LYS A 215 -4.29 -24.43 9.83
C LYS A 215 -3.36 -24.52 11.02
N ILE A 216 -2.19 -23.90 10.95
CA ILE A 216 -1.20 -23.89 12.02
C ILE A 216 -1.79 -23.29 13.31
N VAL A 217 -2.39 -22.09 13.20
CA VAL A 217 -2.95 -21.43 14.39
C VAL A 217 -4.06 -22.23 15.08
N LYS A 218 -4.80 -23.05 14.34
CA LYS A 218 -5.81 -23.96 14.92
C LYS A 218 -5.21 -25.06 15.82
N THR A 219 -3.94 -25.40 15.64
CA THR A 219 -3.27 -26.40 16.49
C THR A 219 -2.74 -25.82 17.80
N TYR A 220 -2.80 -24.49 17.97
CA TYR A 220 -2.38 -23.81 19.19
C TYR A 220 -3.59 -23.62 20.13
N ASP A 221 -3.79 -24.58 21.00
CA ASP A 221 -4.70 -24.50 22.14
C ASP A 221 -4.15 -23.61 23.26
N ASP A 222 -4.85 -23.52 24.38
CA ASP A 222 -4.44 -22.67 25.50
C ASP A 222 -3.17 -23.19 26.19
N GLU A 223 -3.02 -24.55 26.28
CA GLU A 223 -1.86 -25.19 26.90
C GLU A 223 -0.56 -24.90 26.12
N LYS A 224 -0.61 -24.99 24.79
CA LYS A 224 0.55 -24.67 23.95
C LYS A 224 0.93 -23.18 24.04
N LEU A 225 -0.06 -22.30 24.23
CA LEU A 225 0.20 -20.87 24.40
C LEU A 225 0.74 -20.53 25.79
N ASP A 226 0.35 -21.26 26.84
CA ASP A 226 0.93 -21.11 28.18
C ASP A 226 2.41 -21.49 28.22
N ASN A 227 2.82 -22.44 27.38
CA ASN A 227 4.21 -22.87 27.23
C ASN A 227 4.99 -22.09 26.13
N LEU A 228 4.42 -21.02 25.59
CA LEU A 228 5.03 -20.25 24.51
C LEU A 228 6.02 -19.20 25.03
N LEU A 229 5.68 -18.56 26.14
CA LEU A 229 6.48 -17.51 26.78
C LEU A 229 6.77 -17.87 28.24
N LYS A 230 7.75 -17.23 28.85
CA LYS A 230 8.15 -17.44 30.26
C LYS A 230 7.17 -16.88 31.29
N VAL A 231 5.98 -16.47 30.87
CA VAL A 231 4.93 -15.89 31.71
C VAL A 231 3.56 -16.42 31.31
N ASN A 232 2.64 -16.44 32.27
CA ASN A 232 1.27 -16.82 32.03
C ASN A 232 0.55 -15.71 31.24
N LEU A 233 -0.16 -16.11 30.20
CA LEU A 233 -0.91 -15.18 29.34
C LEU A 233 -2.36 -15.11 29.81
N TYR A 234 -2.92 -13.92 29.85
CA TYR A 234 -4.37 -13.76 30.01
C TYR A 234 -5.14 -14.31 28.80
N PRO A 235 -6.38 -14.78 28.98
CA PRO A 235 -7.17 -15.36 27.87
C PRO A 235 -7.28 -14.43 26.66
N TYR A 236 -7.52 -13.14 26.88
CA TYR A 236 -7.59 -12.15 25.80
C TYR A 236 -6.23 -11.94 25.09
N GLN A 237 -5.09 -12.11 25.78
CA GLN A 237 -3.77 -12.04 25.16
C GLN A 237 -3.54 -13.25 24.26
N LYS A 238 -3.92 -14.44 24.71
CA LYS A 238 -3.89 -15.67 23.89
C LYS A 238 -4.74 -15.50 22.62
N GLU A 239 -5.93 -14.92 22.74
CA GLU A 239 -6.79 -14.60 21.60
C GLU A 239 -6.10 -13.62 20.64
N GLY A 240 -5.47 -12.57 21.15
CA GLY A 240 -4.73 -11.59 20.35
C GLY A 240 -3.55 -12.20 19.60
N ILE A 241 -2.81 -13.11 20.24
CA ILE A 241 -1.71 -13.86 19.61
C ILE A 241 -2.24 -14.72 18.47
N ARG A 242 -3.31 -15.51 18.71
CA ARG A 242 -3.93 -16.35 17.66
C ARG A 242 -4.44 -15.49 16.51
N PHE A 243 -5.07 -14.35 16.83
CA PHE A 243 -5.60 -13.43 15.83
C PHE A 243 -4.49 -12.90 14.93
N ALA A 244 -3.43 -12.35 15.52
CA ALA A 244 -2.33 -11.75 14.77
C ALA A 244 -1.54 -12.81 13.95
N ALA A 245 -1.25 -13.96 14.53
CA ALA A 245 -0.59 -15.05 13.83
C ALA A 245 -1.43 -15.57 12.64
N LYS A 246 -2.75 -15.68 12.79
CA LYS A 246 -3.67 -16.09 11.72
C LYS A 246 -3.75 -15.05 10.60
N ALA A 247 -3.78 -13.78 10.95
CA ALA A 247 -3.81 -12.69 9.96
C ALA A 247 -2.49 -12.59 9.20
N GLY A 248 -1.36 -12.81 9.88
CA GLY A 248 0.00 -12.62 9.36
C GLY A 248 0.41 -11.14 9.32
N LYS A 249 -0.50 -10.27 8.90
CA LYS A 249 -0.37 -8.81 9.00
C LYS A 249 -1.57 -8.30 9.79
N ALA A 250 -1.34 -7.72 10.96
CA ALA A 250 -2.39 -7.37 11.92
C ALA A 250 -2.16 -6.04 12.62
N ILE A 251 -3.26 -5.44 13.08
CA ILE A 251 -3.27 -4.27 13.95
C ILE A 251 -3.84 -4.70 15.31
N ILE A 252 -3.05 -4.58 16.38
CA ILE A 252 -3.48 -4.75 17.75
C ILE A 252 -3.73 -3.36 18.33
N ALA A 253 -5.00 -3.01 18.44
CA ALA A 253 -5.47 -1.69 18.83
C ALA A 253 -6.06 -1.67 20.24
N ASP A 254 -5.66 -2.62 21.08
CA ASP A 254 -6.10 -2.74 22.46
C ASP A 254 -5.81 -1.48 23.29
N GLU A 255 -6.65 -1.19 24.26
CA GLU A 255 -6.47 -0.09 25.19
C GLU A 255 -5.10 -0.16 25.90
N MET A 256 -4.56 0.98 26.29
CA MET A 256 -3.27 1.04 26.99
C MET A 256 -3.30 0.21 28.28
N GLY A 257 -2.23 -0.57 28.53
CA GLY A 257 -2.13 -1.45 29.69
C GLY A 257 -2.67 -2.88 29.48
N LEU A 258 -3.23 -3.21 28.32
CA LEU A 258 -3.68 -4.59 27.98
C LEU A 258 -2.56 -5.48 27.44
N GLY A 259 -1.30 -5.06 27.52
CA GLY A 259 -0.15 -5.88 27.13
C GLY A 259 -0.05 -6.10 25.62
N LYS A 260 -0.15 -5.05 24.81
CA LYS A 260 0.07 -5.16 23.34
C LYS A 260 1.46 -5.70 23.02
N THR A 261 2.48 -5.30 23.76
CA THR A 261 3.87 -5.74 23.57
C THR A 261 4.00 -7.25 23.76
N ILE A 262 3.44 -7.82 24.82
CA ILE A 262 3.50 -9.27 25.05
C ILE A 262 2.72 -10.05 23.98
N GLN A 263 1.61 -9.51 23.48
CA GLN A 263 0.87 -10.13 22.37
C GLN A 263 1.70 -10.14 21.07
N ALA A 264 2.44 -9.04 20.78
CA ALA A 264 3.34 -8.99 19.62
C ALA A 264 4.51 -9.98 19.77
N ILE A 265 5.14 -10.05 20.96
CA ILE A 265 6.21 -11.02 21.25
C ILE A 265 5.67 -12.46 21.13
N GLY A 266 4.52 -12.75 21.73
CA GLY A 266 3.89 -14.07 21.63
C GLY A 266 3.52 -14.47 20.18
N THR A 267 3.03 -13.51 19.39
CA THR A 267 2.78 -13.75 17.96
C THR A 267 4.08 -14.10 17.23
N THR A 268 5.15 -13.37 17.53
CA THR A 268 6.47 -13.61 16.95
C THR A 268 7.01 -14.99 17.32
N GLU A 269 6.98 -15.35 18.59
CA GLU A 269 7.50 -16.64 19.05
C GLU A 269 6.68 -17.82 18.50
N LEU A 270 5.36 -17.68 18.35
CA LEU A 270 4.53 -18.67 17.68
C LEU A 270 5.01 -18.88 16.23
N LEU A 271 5.18 -17.81 15.48
CA LEU A 271 5.61 -17.90 14.08
C LEU A 271 7.05 -18.42 13.94
N ARG A 272 7.95 -18.06 14.88
CA ARG A 272 9.32 -18.58 14.92
C ARG A 272 9.37 -20.07 15.23
N LYS A 273 8.60 -20.53 16.22
CA LYS A 273 8.50 -21.95 16.60
C LYS A 273 8.00 -22.82 15.44
N GLU A 274 7.16 -22.29 14.59
CA GLU A 274 6.67 -22.95 13.38
C GLU A 274 7.62 -22.81 12.17
N GLY A 275 8.78 -22.18 12.35
CA GLY A 275 9.75 -21.98 11.28
C GLY A 275 9.27 -21.07 10.14
N LEU A 276 8.26 -20.21 10.41
CA LEU A 276 7.71 -19.29 9.41
C LEU A 276 8.49 -17.99 9.31
N ILE A 277 9.19 -17.58 10.36
CA ILE A 277 10.02 -16.38 10.42
C ILE A 277 11.32 -16.66 11.16
N GLY A 278 12.41 -16.02 10.75
CA GLY A 278 13.72 -16.05 11.42
C GLY A 278 14.19 -14.68 11.87
N SER A 279 13.75 -13.61 11.19
CA SER A 279 14.19 -12.23 11.42
C SER A 279 13.02 -11.29 11.72
N VAL A 280 13.21 -10.43 12.74
CA VAL A 280 12.19 -9.49 13.22
C VAL A 280 12.81 -8.10 13.36
N LEU A 281 12.22 -7.10 12.72
CA LEU A 281 12.57 -5.70 12.90
C LEU A 281 11.48 -4.97 13.69
N ILE A 282 11.87 -4.35 14.80
CA ILE A 282 10.96 -3.57 15.66
C ILE A 282 11.25 -2.08 15.47
N LEU A 283 10.26 -1.34 15.00
CA LEU A 283 10.26 0.12 14.92
C LEU A 283 9.46 0.67 16.11
N CYS A 284 10.10 1.49 16.94
CA CYS A 284 9.46 2.07 18.12
C CYS A 284 9.95 3.51 18.38
N PRO A 285 9.28 4.26 19.26
CA PRO A 285 9.82 5.50 19.80
C PRO A 285 11.20 5.29 20.45
N THR A 286 12.07 6.29 20.37
CA THR A 286 13.43 6.21 20.94
C THR A 286 13.44 5.82 22.42
N SER A 287 12.48 6.32 23.21
CA SER A 287 12.33 6.00 24.64
C SER A 287 11.98 4.54 24.92
N LEU A 288 11.39 3.84 23.98
CA LEU A 288 10.90 2.47 24.17
C LEU A 288 11.90 1.37 23.73
N LYS A 289 13.01 1.70 23.07
CA LYS A 289 13.98 0.72 22.56
C LYS A 289 14.46 -0.28 23.63
N TYR A 290 14.88 0.25 24.78
CA TYR A 290 15.41 -0.59 25.86
C TYR A 290 14.32 -1.30 26.65
N GLN A 291 13.11 -0.74 26.72
CA GLN A 291 11.95 -1.43 27.26
C GLN A 291 11.63 -2.66 26.42
N TRP A 292 11.56 -2.53 25.10
CA TRP A 292 11.39 -3.65 24.18
C TRP A 292 12.45 -4.74 24.37
N ARG A 293 13.73 -4.34 24.47
CA ARG A 293 14.83 -5.26 24.77
C ARG A 293 14.63 -6.01 26.09
N SER A 294 14.24 -5.30 27.13
CA SER A 294 14.00 -5.87 28.47
C SER A 294 12.82 -6.85 28.44
N GLU A 295 11.72 -6.50 27.77
CA GLU A 295 10.53 -7.36 27.68
C GLU A 295 10.80 -8.62 26.85
N ILE A 296 11.52 -8.54 25.73
CA ILE A 296 11.91 -9.73 24.97
C ILE A 296 12.74 -10.68 25.80
N LYS A 297 13.78 -10.18 26.51
CA LYS A 297 14.61 -11.00 27.40
C LYS A 297 13.85 -11.58 28.59
N LYS A 298 12.86 -10.86 29.10
CA LYS A 298 12.00 -11.32 30.20
C LYS A 298 11.08 -12.43 29.78
N PHE A 299 10.52 -12.36 28.58
CA PHE A 299 9.46 -13.28 28.12
C PHE A 299 9.98 -14.44 27.28
N THR A 300 11.20 -14.32 26.72
CA THR A 300 11.78 -15.32 25.80
C THR A 300 13.25 -15.58 26.11
N ASP A 301 13.81 -16.62 25.45
CA ASP A 301 15.25 -16.89 25.42
C ASP A 301 15.92 -16.31 24.16
N ALA A 302 15.19 -15.54 23.35
CA ALA A 302 15.69 -15.03 22.09
C ALA A 302 16.71 -13.90 22.28
N GLU A 303 17.72 -13.91 21.43
CA GLU A 303 18.72 -12.85 21.35
C GLU A 303 18.09 -11.59 20.72
N VAL A 304 18.48 -10.43 21.22
CA VAL A 304 17.94 -9.14 20.79
C VAL A 304 19.03 -8.08 20.70
N PHE A 305 19.07 -7.37 19.59
CA PHE A 305 20.02 -6.30 19.34
C PHE A 305 19.32 -4.94 19.15
N VAL A 306 19.85 -3.88 19.78
CA VAL A 306 19.38 -2.50 19.61
C VAL A 306 20.28 -1.80 18.60
N ILE A 307 19.71 -1.41 17.45
CA ILE A 307 20.42 -0.71 16.37
C ILE A 307 20.53 0.78 16.75
N GLU A 308 21.78 1.24 16.92
CA GLU A 308 22.08 2.63 17.29
C GLU A 308 23.51 3.05 16.90
N GLY A 309 23.84 4.32 17.13
CA GLY A 309 25.14 4.87 16.82
C GLY A 309 25.19 5.57 15.45
N SER A 310 26.39 5.70 14.88
CA SER A 310 26.58 6.33 13.56
C SER A 310 25.93 5.53 12.42
N HIS A 311 25.72 6.16 11.27
CA HIS A 311 25.15 5.51 10.09
C HIS A 311 25.91 4.23 9.67
N LEU A 312 27.27 4.26 9.74
CA LEU A 312 28.08 3.09 9.42
C LEU A 312 27.83 1.94 10.40
N LYS A 313 27.85 2.22 11.71
CA LYS A 313 27.57 1.21 12.74
C LYS A 313 26.17 0.60 12.57
N ARG A 314 25.18 1.44 12.25
CA ARG A 314 23.82 0.94 12.02
C ARG A 314 23.71 0.07 10.76
N LYS A 315 24.44 0.42 9.69
CA LYS A 315 24.48 -0.39 8.46
C LYS A 315 24.98 -1.81 8.73
N GLU A 316 26.03 -1.96 9.54
CA GLU A 316 26.54 -3.27 9.97
C GLU A 316 25.54 -4.00 10.87
N ALA A 317 24.92 -3.26 11.78
CA ALA A 317 23.97 -3.79 12.76
C ALA A 317 22.71 -4.42 12.14
N TYR A 318 22.28 -3.97 10.97
CA TYR A 318 21.16 -4.61 10.26
C TYR A 318 21.46 -6.05 9.82
N ASN A 319 22.72 -6.39 9.59
CA ASN A 319 23.16 -7.71 9.12
C ASN A 319 23.54 -8.67 10.28
N ARG A 320 23.36 -8.26 11.53
CA ARG A 320 23.65 -9.11 12.68
C ARG A 320 22.75 -10.33 12.76
N PRO A 321 23.23 -11.44 13.36
CA PRO A 321 22.50 -12.72 13.37
C PRO A 321 21.32 -12.74 14.35
N GLU A 322 21.25 -11.83 15.33
CA GLU A 322 20.21 -11.84 16.34
C GLU A 322 18.82 -11.76 15.68
N PRO A 323 17.88 -12.62 16.10
CA PRO A 323 16.55 -12.68 15.48
C PRO A 323 15.75 -11.41 15.67
N TYR A 324 15.91 -10.73 16.81
CA TYR A 324 15.24 -9.46 17.07
C TYR A 324 16.18 -8.28 16.91
N LYS A 325 15.80 -7.33 16.09
CA LYS A 325 16.48 -6.05 15.90
C LYS A 325 15.53 -4.90 16.22
N ILE A 326 15.96 -3.96 17.04
CA ILE A 326 15.16 -2.83 17.49
C ILE A 326 15.79 -1.53 17.00
N ILE A 327 15.01 -0.68 16.36
CA ILE A 327 15.45 0.63 15.89
C ILE A 327 14.40 1.69 16.18
N SER A 328 14.84 2.93 16.45
CA SER A 328 13.90 4.04 16.59
C SER A 328 13.41 4.55 15.23
N TYR A 329 12.19 5.10 15.18
CA TYR A 329 11.63 5.74 14.01
C TYR A 329 12.54 6.81 13.40
N ASN A 330 13.19 7.63 14.24
CA ASN A 330 14.10 8.69 13.76
C ASN A 330 15.34 8.10 13.08
N SER A 331 15.94 7.06 13.65
CA SER A 331 17.08 6.37 13.02
C SER A 331 16.68 5.67 11.73
N ALA A 332 15.50 5.03 11.69
CA ALA A 332 14.95 4.41 10.49
C ALA A 332 14.72 5.43 9.36
N ALA A 333 14.26 6.64 9.68
CA ALA A 333 14.10 7.71 8.70
C ALA A 333 15.41 8.12 8.02
N ASN A 334 16.51 8.14 8.78
CA ASN A 334 17.85 8.43 8.25
C ASN A 334 18.41 7.28 7.41
N ASP A 335 17.96 6.05 7.64
CA ASP A 335 18.44 4.82 7.00
C ASP A 335 17.52 4.33 5.87
N ILE A 336 16.68 5.19 5.32
CA ILE A 336 15.65 4.85 4.31
C ILE A 336 16.20 4.09 3.09
N LYS A 337 17.46 4.33 2.70
CA LYS A 337 18.11 3.63 1.58
C LYS A 337 18.47 2.19 1.95
N ILE A 338 18.92 1.97 3.19
CA ILE A 338 19.26 0.63 3.70
C ILE A 338 17.96 -0.18 3.88
N LEU A 339 16.96 0.43 4.50
CA LEU A 339 15.67 -0.20 4.76
C LEU A 339 14.93 -0.63 3.49
N GLY A 340 15.10 0.11 2.38
CA GLY A 340 14.50 -0.26 1.10
C GLY A 340 15.10 -1.50 0.43
N SER A 341 16.26 -1.98 0.90
CA SER A 341 16.90 -3.22 0.45
C SER A 341 16.97 -4.29 1.55
N LEU A 342 16.51 -3.96 2.77
CA LEU A 342 16.51 -4.88 3.89
C LEU A 342 15.41 -5.93 3.71
N GLN A 343 15.79 -7.19 3.78
CA GLN A 343 14.85 -8.29 3.89
C GLN A 343 14.65 -8.62 5.37
N THR A 344 13.42 -8.54 5.84
CA THR A 344 13.02 -8.98 7.19
C THR A 344 11.72 -9.75 7.08
N ASP A 345 11.62 -10.87 7.78
CA ASP A 345 10.42 -11.70 7.69
C ASP A 345 9.24 -11.03 8.39
N MET A 346 9.50 -10.36 9.51
CA MET A 346 8.47 -9.71 10.32
C MET A 346 8.83 -8.29 10.72
N LEU A 347 7.86 -7.39 10.57
CA LEU A 347 7.93 -6.00 11.02
C LEU A 347 6.96 -5.75 12.17
N ILE A 348 7.48 -5.27 13.30
CA ILE A 348 6.66 -4.76 14.40
C ILE A 348 6.78 -3.24 14.43
N MET A 349 5.65 -2.54 14.47
CA MET A 349 5.63 -1.09 14.63
C MET A 349 4.84 -0.72 15.88
N ASP A 350 5.50 -0.09 16.84
CA ASP A 350 4.88 0.33 18.09
C ASP A 350 4.56 1.82 18.09
N GLU A 351 3.45 2.20 18.74
CA GLU A 351 2.93 3.58 18.79
C GLU A 351 2.83 4.21 17.39
N VAL A 352 2.21 3.45 16.46
CA VAL A 352 2.13 3.82 15.02
C VAL A 352 1.38 5.12 14.76
N GLN A 353 0.60 5.63 15.71
CA GLN A 353 -0.05 6.94 15.60
C GLN A 353 0.95 8.09 15.39
N ARG A 354 2.23 7.89 15.63
CA ARG A 354 3.29 8.84 15.25
C ARG A 354 3.51 8.95 13.74
N LEU A 355 3.02 7.99 12.96
CA LEU A 355 3.15 7.92 11.50
C LEU A 355 1.92 8.49 10.76
N LYS A 356 1.05 9.22 11.44
CA LYS A 356 -0.22 9.77 10.93
C LYS A 356 -0.08 10.58 9.63
N ASN A 357 1.03 11.28 9.48
CA ASN A 357 1.27 12.13 8.33
C ASN A 357 2.09 11.38 7.25
N TRP A 358 1.46 11.13 6.12
CA TRP A 358 2.02 10.42 4.94
C TRP A 358 3.31 11.03 4.41
N ASN A 359 3.47 12.33 4.54
CA ASN A 359 4.56 13.09 3.91
C ASN A 359 5.83 13.15 4.75
N THR A 360 5.82 12.64 6.00
CA THR A 360 7.01 12.63 6.84
C THR A 360 8.06 11.64 6.33
N GLN A 361 9.34 11.95 6.57
CA GLN A 361 10.43 11.03 6.25
C GLN A 361 10.28 9.69 6.96
N ILE A 362 9.80 9.72 8.21
CA ILE A 362 9.55 8.53 9.03
C ILE A 362 8.51 7.63 8.37
N SER A 363 7.37 8.18 7.98
CA SER A 363 6.31 7.43 7.33
C SER A 363 6.76 6.83 5.99
N ARG A 364 7.56 7.58 5.22
CA ARG A 364 8.14 7.09 3.96
C ARG A 364 9.17 6.00 4.17
N ALA A 365 9.97 6.06 5.23
CA ALA A 365 10.94 5.02 5.56
C ALA A 365 10.24 3.72 5.98
N ALA A 366 9.27 3.81 6.87
CA ALA A 366 8.50 2.65 7.34
C ALA A 366 7.79 1.93 6.16
N ARG A 367 7.25 2.67 5.18
CA ARG A 367 6.61 2.09 3.98
C ARG A 367 7.56 1.42 2.99
N LYS A 368 8.86 1.65 3.10
CA LYS A 368 9.87 0.98 2.25
C LYS A 368 10.31 -0.37 2.78
N ILE A 369 9.99 -0.67 4.03
CA ILE A 369 10.35 -1.96 4.63
C ILE A 369 9.37 -3.02 4.11
N GLU A 370 9.89 -3.95 3.35
CA GLU A 370 9.12 -5.10 2.87
C GLU A 370 9.23 -6.23 3.90
N SER A 371 8.09 -6.80 4.28
CA SER A 371 8.01 -7.95 5.19
C SER A 371 6.79 -8.80 4.87
N ASP A 372 6.92 -10.12 5.07
CA ASP A 372 5.81 -11.05 4.85
C ASP A 372 4.80 -11.00 6.00
N TYR A 373 5.27 -10.68 7.21
CA TYR A 373 4.49 -10.57 8.43
C TYR A 373 4.61 -9.18 9.04
N SER A 374 3.53 -8.68 9.64
CA SER A 374 3.61 -7.43 10.40
C SER A 374 2.62 -7.38 11.55
N VAL A 375 3.05 -6.83 12.68
CA VAL A 375 2.19 -6.49 13.81
C VAL A 375 2.33 -5.01 14.14
N ILE A 376 1.22 -4.30 14.01
CA ILE A 376 1.14 -2.87 14.26
C ILE A 376 0.43 -2.67 15.60
N LEU A 377 1.09 -1.95 16.52
CA LEU A 377 0.57 -1.64 17.82
C LEU A 377 0.16 -0.18 17.89
N SER A 378 -1.06 0.07 18.37
CA SER A 378 -1.55 1.42 18.60
C SER A 378 -2.48 1.46 19.81
N GLY A 379 -2.31 2.46 20.66
CA GLY A 379 -3.20 2.70 21.78
C GLY A 379 -4.49 3.43 21.38
N THR A 380 -4.45 4.21 20.30
CA THR A 380 -5.54 5.11 19.89
C THR A 380 -5.78 5.14 18.37
N PRO A 381 -6.02 4.01 17.69
CA PRO A 381 -6.11 4.00 16.23
C PRO A 381 -7.39 4.64 15.65
N LEU A 382 -8.39 4.95 16.47
CA LEU A 382 -9.73 5.32 16.01
C LEU A 382 -10.28 6.62 16.62
N GLU A 383 -9.52 7.32 17.46
CA GLU A 383 -10.11 8.39 18.28
C GLU A 383 -10.28 9.72 17.55
N ASN A 384 -9.48 10.03 16.53
CA ASN A 384 -9.47 11.39 16.00
C ASN A 384 -9.88 11.56 14.54
N LYS A 385 -9.42 10.72 13.61
CA LYS A 385 -9.73 10.91 12.17
C LYS A 385 -9.68 9.60 11.39
N LEU A 386 -10.65 9.39 10.49
CA LEU A 386 -10.65 8.24 9.57
C LEU A 386 -9.43 8.23 8.63
N ASP A 387 -8.86 9.38 8.32
CA ASP A 387 -7.64 9.48 7.51
C ASP A 387 -6.44 8.83 8.21
N GLU A 388 -6.37 8.93 9.54
CA GLU A 388 -5.33 8.29 10.36
C GLU A 388 -5.49 6.77 10.33
N LEU A 389 -6.72 6.27 10.50
CA LEU A 389 -7.03 4.85 10.38
C LEU A 389 -6.65 4.32 8.97
N TYR A 390 -7.03 5.05 7.92
CA TYR A 390 -6.69 4.71 6.55
C TYR A 390 -5.17 4.56 6.39
N SER A 391 -4.43 5.52 6.89
CA SER A 391 -2.95 5.55 6.86
C SER A 391 -2.31 4.37 7.58
N ILE A 392 -2.87 3.96 8.73
CA ILE A 392 -2.39 2.81 9.51
C ILE A 392 -2.71 1.49 8.80
N VAL A 393 -3.91 1.35 8.25
CA VAL A 393 -4.31 0.14 7.52
C VAL A 393 -3.43 -0.10 6.30
N GLU A 394 -2.95 0.94 5.63
CA GLU A 394 -2.02 0.79 4.51
C GLU A 394 -0.66 0.19 4.85
N PHE A 395 -0.21 0.26 6.11
CA PHE A 395 0.99 -0.48 6.53
C PHE A 395 0.75 -2.00 6.60
N VAL A 396 -0.50 -2.42 6.74
CA VAL A 396 -0.88 -3.84 6.78
C VAL A 396 -1.28 -4.34 5.40
N ASP A 397 -2.18 -3.63 4.73
CA ASP A 397 -2.67 -3.99 3.39
C ASP A 397 -3.14 -2.74 2.63
N ASN A 398 -2.35 -2.31 1.64
CA ASN A 398 -2.66 -1.18 0.76
C ASN A 398 -3.95 -1.33 -0.05
N PHE A 399 -4.51 -2.53 -0.10
CA PHE A 399 -5.70 -2.83 -0.90
C PHE A 399 -6.94 -3.10 -0.04
N ARG A 400 -6.80 -3.07 1.29
CA ARG A 400 -7.86 -3.46 2.21
C ARG A 400 -9.05 -2.53 2.17
N LEU A 401 -8.78 -1.24 2.21
CA LEU A 401 -9.77 -0.21 2.01
C LEU A 401 -9.87 0.15 0.53
N ALA A 402 -10.98 0.75 0.12
CA ALA A 402 -11.08 1.29 -1.23
C ALA A 402 -10.01 2.37 -1.46
N PRO A 403 -9.67 2.72 -2.71
CA PRO A 403 -8.82 3.86 -2.99
C PRO A 403 -9.22 5.08 -2.17
N TYR A 404 -8.25 5.86 -1.71
CA TYR A 404 -8.52 6.96 -0.77
C TYR A 404 -9.63 7.93 -1.21
N TYR A 405 -9.71 8.24 -2.50
CA TYR A 405 -10.75 9.12 -3.02
C TYR A 405 -12.17 8.52 -2.93
N LEU A 406 -12.30 7.18 -3.13
CA LEU A 406 -13.56 6.46 -2.92
C LEU A 406 -13.87 6.29 -1.43
N PHE A 407 -12.84 6.04 -0.62
CA PHE A 407 -12.97 5.95 0.83
C PHE A 407 -13.46 7.28 1.41
N LYS A 408 -12.86 8.40 0.97
CA LYS A 408 -13.27 9.75 1.39
C LYS A 408 -14.71 10.03 1.01
N ASP A 409 -15.10 9.81 -0.24
CA ASP A 409 -16.47 10.04 -0.73
C ASP A 409 -17.49 9.20 0.03
N LYS A 410 -17.17 7.92 0.31
CA LYS A 410 -18.08 6.99 0.97
C LYS A 410 -18.21 7.21 2.48
N HIS A 411 -17.16 7.67 3.15
CA HIS A 411 -17.07 7.63 4.62
C HIS A 411 -16.86 8.97 5.31
N ILE A 412 -16.47 10.03 4.59
CA ILE A 412 -16.17 11.34 5.16
C ILE A 412 -17.15 12.37 4.61
N ILE A 413 -17.75 13.16 5.49
CA ILE A 413 -18.63 14.27 5.15
C ILE A 413 -17.79 15.53 5.25
N THR A 414 -17.69 16.29 4.15
CA THR A 414 -16.93 17.57 4.09
C THR A 414 -17.84 18.71 3.67
N ASP A 415 -17.51 19.91 4.11
CA ASP A 415 -18.07 21.15 3.55
C ASP A 415 -17.46 21.51 2.18
N GLU A 416 -17.89 22.63 1.60
CA GLU A 416 -17.39 23.16 0.31
C GLU A 416 -15.90 23.54 0.34
N THR A 417 -15.33 23.79 1.51
CA THR A 417 -13.90 24.07 1.71
C THR A 417 -13.05 22.83 1.85
N GLY A 418 -13.68 21.65 2.00
CA GLY A 418 -13.00 20.38 2.25
C GLY A 418 -12.75 20.07 3.74
N LYS A 419 -13.30 20.90 4.67
CA LYS A 419 -13.23 20.65 6.10
C LYS A 419 -14.16 19.50 6.49
N VAL A 420 -13.68 18.57 7.32
CA VAL A 420 -14.45 17.42 7.78
C VAL A 420 -15.54 17.87 8.76
N LEU A 421 -16.80 17.56 8.44
CA LEU A 421 -17.98 17.80 9.26
C LEU A 421 -18.40 16.56 10.05
N GLY A 422 -18.10 15.36 9.54
CA GLY A 422 -18.49 14.12 10.19
C GLY A 422 -18.12 12.88 9.38
N TYR A 423 -18.59 11.74 9.86
CA TYR A 423 -18.33 10.42 9.28
C TYR A 423 -19.61 9.63 9.07
N LYS A 424 -19.63 8.78 8.04
CA LYS A 424 -20.78 7.92 7.69
C LYS A 424 -20.31 6.49 7.36
N ASN A 425 -21.23 5.53 7.37
CA ASN A 425 -20.98 4.12 6.97
C ASN A 425 -19.84 3.44 7.74
N LEU A 426 -19.67 3.72 9.03
CA LEU A 426 -18.55 3.20 9.85
C LEU A 426 -18.60 1.68 10.00
N ASN A 427 -19.81 1.08 9.99
CA ASN A 427 -19.97 -0.37 10.09
C ASN A 427 -19.31 -1.12 8.91
N ASP A 428 -19.28 -0.52 7.72
CA ASP A 428 -18.62 -1.11 6.56
C ASP A 428 -17.09 -1.19 6.76
N ILE A 429 -16.52 -0.18 7.40
CA ILE A 429 -15.10 -0.16 7.75
C ILE A 429 -14.81 -1.26 8.77
N GLY A 430 -15.63 -1.37 9.83
CA GLY A 430 -15.48 -2.39 10.85
C GLY A 430 -15.51 -3.81 10.26
N LYS A 431 -16.47 -4.10 9.38
CA LYS A 431 -16.57 -5.39 8.69
C LYS A 431 -15.32 -5.69 7.85
N LYS A 432 -14.80 -4.70 7.13
CA LYS A 432 -13.61 -4.86 6.30
C LYS A 432 -12.33 -5.10 7.11
N LEU A 433 -12.26 -4.56 8.32
CA LEU A 433 -11.08 -4.67 9.18
C LEU A 433 -11.13 -5.82 10.18
N SER A 434 -12.25 -6.51 10.31
CA SER A 434 -12.51 -7.51 11.36
C SER A 434 -11.53 -8.69 11.39
N ASP A 435 -10.84 -9.02 10.31
CA ASP A 435 -9.86 -10.11 10.21
C ASP A 435 -8.39 -9.64 10.28
N ILE A 436 -8.14 -8.32 10.35
CA ILE A 436 -6.79 -7.73 10.46
C ILE A 436 -6.65 -6.76 11.64
N LEU A 437 -7.73 -6.30 12.26
CA LEU A 437 -7.71 -5.36 13.37
C LEU A 437 -8.49 -5.93 14.55
N ILE A 438 -7.83 -6.01 15.70
CA ILE A 438 -8.45 -6.36 16.99
C ILE A 438 -8.33 -5.18 17.94
N ARG A 439 -9.46 -4.86 18.62
CA ARG A 439 -9.51 -3.80 19.64
C ARG A 439 -10.35 -4.24 20.82
N ARG A 440 -9.80 -4.17 22.02
CA ARG A 440 -10.48 -4.45 23.27
C ARG A 440 -10.25 -3.29 24.24
N ARG A 441 -11.24 -3.01 25.07
CA ARG A 441 -11.16 -2.04 26.15
C ARG A 441 -10.96 -2.77 27.47
N LYS A 442 -10.42 -2.09 28.48
CA LYS A 442 -10.24 -2.67 29.82
C LYS A 442 -11.55 -3.25 30.37
N LYS A 443 -12.67 -2.55 30.18
CA LYS A 443 -13.99 -3.03 30.58
C LYS A 443 -14.45 -4.32 29.90
N ASP A 444 -13.93 -4.63 28.74
CA ASP A 444 -14.34 -5.80 27.93
C ASP A 444 -13.61 -7.09 28.38
N VAL A 445 -12.50 -6.97 29.12
CA VAL A 445 -11.58 -8.09 29.41
C VAL A 445 -11.60 -8.57 30.86
N LYS A 446 -12.59 -8.16 31.66
CA LYS A 446 -12.78 -8.59 33.07
C LYS A 446 -11.44 -8.73 33.86
N LEU A 447 -10.60 -7.71 33.77
CA LEU A 447 -9.37 -7.66 34.55
C LEU A 447 -9.75 -7.47 36.03
N GLN A 448 -9.09 -8.22 36.94
CA GLN A 448 -9.08 -7.94 38.35
C GLN A 448 -8.28 -6.67 38.61
N MET A 449 -8.87 -5.51 38.29
CA MET A 449 -8.29 -4.21 38.59
C MET A 449 -9.09 -3.60 39.73
N PRO A 450 -8.44 -2.88 40.68
CA PRO A 450 -9.15 -2.09 41.66
C PRO A 450 -10.03 -1.06 40.94
N GLU A 451 -11.20 -0.79 41.52
CA GLU A 451 -12.08 0.25 40.99
C GLU A 451 -11.34 1.60 40.91
N ARG A 452 -11.50 2.24 39.75
CA ARG A 452 -10.93 3.58 39.56
C ARG A 452 -11.70 4.55 40.47
N SER A 453 -11.01 5.13 41.48
CA SER A 453 -11.55 6.23 42.27
C SER A 453 -10.94 7.54 41.74
N ASP A 454 -11.77 8.39 41.15
CA ASP A 454 -11.37 9.77 40.81
C ASP A 454 -11.65 10.70 42.01
N LYS A 455 -10.60 11.24 42.62
CA LYS A 455 -10.73 12.28 43.64
C LYS A 455 -10.51 13.65 42.99
N ASN A 456 -11.56 14.45 42.96
CA ASN A 456 -11.45 15.84 42.57
C ASN A 456 -10.98 16.63 43.83
N LEU A 457 -9.73 17.11 43.81
CA LEU A 457 -9.19 18.01 44.82
C LEU A 457 -9.48 19.45 44.37
N PHE A 458 -10.44 20.08 45.05
CA PHE A 458 -10.69 21.50 44.85
C PHE A 458 -9.74 22.27 45.76
N ILE A 459 -8.76 22.94 45.18
CA ILE A 459 -7.85 23.83 45.89
C ILE A 459 -8.40 25.24 45.71
N PRO A 460 -8.76 25.95 46.82
CA PRO A 460 -9.20 27.34 46.71
C PRO A 460 -8.07 28.20 46.14
N MET A 461 -8.40 29.07 45.21
CA MET A 461 -7.46 30.06 44.70
C MET A 461 -7.04 31.04 45.80
N THR A 462 -5.80 31.48 45.76
CA THR A 462 -5.36 32.61 46.56
C THR A 462 -6.01 33.92 46.10
N ASN A 463 -6.09 34.94 46.96
CA ASN A 463 -6.69 36.22 46.57
C ASN A 463 -6.04 36.82 45.30
N GLU A 464 -4.71 36.70 45.19
CA GLU A 464 -3.96 37.16 44.01
C GLU A 464 -4.32 36.39 42.72
N GLN A 465 -4.63 35.10 42.84
CA GLN A 465 -5.07 34.29 41.69
C GLN A 465 -6.53 34.62 41.30
N MET A 466 -7.38 34.98 42.23
CA MET A 466 -8.74 35.44 41.97
C MET A 466 -8.78 36.81 41.26
N GLU A 467 -7.83 37.70 41.58
CA GLU A 467 -7.74 39.01 40.92
C GLU A 467 -7.22 38.92 39.46
N MET A 468 -6.52 37.84 39.09
CA MET A 468 -6.01 37.58 37.72
C MET A 468 -6.99 36.82 36.82
N HIS A 469 -8.10 36.29 37.34
CA HIS A 469 -9.11 35.53 36.65
C HIS A 469 -10.35 36.38 36.33
#